data_2518987cf97ea6f23ebc07dcb58bb923
#
_entry.id   2518987cf97ea6f23ebc07dcb58bb923
#
_cell.length_a   1.000
_cell.length_b   1.000
_cell.length_c   1.000
_cell.angle_alpha   90.00
_cell.angle_beta   90.00
_cell.angle_gamma   90.00
#
_symmetry.space_group_name_H-M   'P 1'
#
loop_
_entity.id
_entity.type
_entity.pdbx_description
1 polymer ?
#
loop_
_entity_poly.entity_id
_entity_poly.type
_entity_poly.pdbx_seq_one_letter_code
_entity_poly.pdbx_strand_id
1 'polypeptide(L)'
;MTIYDELVARGLIAQVTDEKEIKELINNGKATFYIGFDPTADSLHVGHFMALCLMKRLQMAGNKPIVLIGGGTAQIGDPSGRTDMRQMMTTETINHNVECFKKQMSRFIDFGEGKAIMVNNADWLMDLNYVDVLREVGAHFSVNRMLTAECYKQRMEKGLSFLEFNYMIMQSYDCLLYTS
;
A
#
# COMPACT_ATOMS: atom_id res chain seq x y z
N MET A 1 -21.68 15.53 -11.48
CA MET A 1 -20.53 15.66 -10.55
C MET A 1 -19.53 14.60 -10.96
N THR A 2 -18.29 15.00 -11.21
CA THR A 2 -17.23 14.05 -11.59
C THR A 2 -16.79 13.25 -10.36
N ILE A 3 -16.08 12.13 -10.60
CA ILE A 3 -15.56 11.32 -9.46
C ILE A 3 -14.59 12.13 -8.58
N TYR A 4 -13.72 12.97 -9.17
CA TYR A 4 -12.83 13.83 -8.41
C TYR A 4 -13.60 14.79 -7.51
N ASP A 5 -14.62 15.49 -8.07
CA ASP A 5 -15.43 16.44 -7.31
C ASP A 5 -16.21 15.75 -6.19
N GLU A 6 -16.66 14.51 -6.39
CA GLU A 6 -17.30 13.70 -5.35
C GLU A 6 -16.32 13.38 -4.20
N LEU A 7 -15.08 13.00 -4.53
CA LEU A 7 -14.05 12.70 -3.52
C LEU A 7 -13.71 13.95 -2.70
N VAL A 8 -13.58 15.11 -3.34
CA VAL A 8 -13.38 16.40 -2.65
C VAL A 8 -14.55 16.72 -1.73
N ALA A 9 -15.79 16.64 -2.24
CA ALA A 9 -16.98 16.96 -1.46
C ALA A 9 -17.17 16.04 -0.23
N ARG A 10 -16.63 14.82 -0.28
CA ARG A 10 -16.64 13.87 0.85
C ARG A 10 -15.45 14.00 1.79
N GLY A 11 -14.49 14.88 1.50
CA GLY A 11 -13.27 15.02 2.29
C GLY A 11 -12.33 13.80 2.19
N LEU A 12 -12.36 13.07 1.07
CA LEU A 12 -11.55 11.86 0.85
C LEU A 12 -10.20 12.17 0.19
N ILE A 13 -9.93 13.43 -0.14
CA ILE A 13 -8.65 13.88 -0.68
C ILE A 13 -7.98 14.76 0.38
N ALA A 14 -6.87 14.28 0.96
CA ALA A 14 -6.05 15.06 1.88
C ALA A 14 -4.97 15.86 1.14
N GLN A 15 -4.32 15.24 0.17
CA GLN A 15 -3.30 15.86 -0.69
C GLN A 15 -3.16 15.08 -1.99
N VAL A 16 -2.65 15.74 -3.02
CA VAL A 16 -2.34 15.15 -4.32
C VAL A 16 -0.99 15.68 -4.80
N THR A 17 -0.28 14.92 -5.62
CA THR A 17 1.01 15.33 -6.20
C THR A 17 0.83 16.28 -7.38
N ASP A 18 -0.14 15.98 -8.26
CA ASP A 18 -0.55 16.83 -9.38
C ASP A 18 -2.08 16.77 -9.51
N GLU A 19 -2.75 17.85 -9.09
CA GLU A 19 -4.21 17.89 -9.09
C GLU A 19 -4.79 17.81 -10.50
N LYS A 20 -4.20 18.52 -11.46
CA LYS A 20 -4.71 18.60 -12.82
C LYS A 20 -4.64 17.26 -13.52
N GLU A 21 -3.48 16.61 -13.46
CA GLU A 21 -3.25 15.31 -14.08
C GLU A 21 -4.12 14.22 -13.44
N ILE A 22 -4.14 14.13 -12.11
CA ILE A 22 -4.93 13.14 -11.37
C ILE A 22 -6.41 13.31 -11.68
N LYS A 23 -6.92 14.55 -11.64
CA LYS A 23 -8.31 14.86 -11.96
C LYS A 23 -8.67 14.43 -13.38
N GLU A 24 -7.82 14.70 -14.35
CA GLU A 24 -8.03 14.27 -15.73
C GLU A 24 -8.06 12.76 -15.87
N LEU A 25 -7.10 12.05 -15.30
CA LEU A 25 -6.98 10.60 -15.39
C LEU A 25 -8.18 9.89 -14.76
N ILE A 26 -8.52 10.21 -13.51
CA ILE A 26 -9.59 9.49 -12.80
C ILE A 26 -10.99 9.83 -13.30
N ASN A 27 -11.23 11.06 -13.78
CA ASN A 27 -12.53 11.45 -14.34
C ASN A 27 -12.81 10.81 -15.70
N ASN A 28 -11.76 10.44 -16.44
CA ASN A 28 -11.87 9.80 -17.75
C ASN A 28 -11.77 8.25 -17.68
N GLY A 29 -11.68 7.67 -16.47
CA GLY A 29 -11.56 6.22 -16.28
C GLY A 29 -10.26 5.63 -16.83
N LYS A 30 -9.20 6.43 -16.88
CA LYS A 30 -7.90 6.05 -17.48
C LYS A 30 -6.83 5.70 -16.45
N ALA A 31 -7.09 5.95 -15.17
CA ALA A 31 -6.12 5.67 -14.13
C ALA A 31 -6.03 4.17 -13.85
N THR A 32 -4.79 3.66 -13.84
CA THR A 32 -4.45 2.43 -13.12
C THR A 32 -3.84 2.85 -11.79
N PHE A 33 -4.34 2.33 -10.70
CA PHE A 33 -3.90 2.73 -9.36
C PHE A 33 -3.87 1.54 -8.42
N TYR A 34 -3.05 1.61 -7.37
CA TYR A 34 -3.02 0.56 -6.35
C TYR A 34 -3.31 1.12 -4.95
N ILE A 35 -3.78 0.24 -4.08
CA ILE A 35 -3.82 0.46 -2.63
C ILE A 35 -3.26 -0.78 -1.97
N GLY A 36 -2.32 -0.57 -1.02
CA GLY A 36 -1.65 -1.63 -0.27
C GLY A 36 -2.39 -1.97 1.03
N PHE A 37 -2.39 -3.26 1.37
CA PHE A 37 -3.04 -3.82 2.57
C PHE A 37 -2.13 -4.86 3.21
N ASP A 38 -1.55 -4.57 4.37
CA ASP A 38 -0.76 -5.54 5.12
C ASP A 38 -1.68 -6.53 5.87
N PRO A 39 -1.55 -7.84 5.63
CA PRO A 39 -2.41 -8.87 6.19
C PRO A 39 -2.03 -9.20 7.65
N THR A 40 -2.22 -8.23 8.54
CA THR A 40 -1.84 -8.31 9.96
C THR A 40 -2.85 -9.04 10.85
N ALA A 41 -3.97 -9.48 10.31
CA ALA A 41 -5.02 -10.27 10.94
C ALA A 41 -5.79 -11.07 9.88
N ASP A 42 -6.61 -12.01 10.29
CA ASP A 42 -7.46 -12.82 9.40
C ASP A 42 -8.73 -12.08 8.91
N SER A 43 -8.96 -10.88 9.37
CA SER A 43 -10.11 -10.06 9.01
C SER A 43 -9.77 -8.61 8.73
N LEU A 44 -10.49 -8.03 7.77
CA LEU A 44 -10.46 -6.61 7.49
C LEU A 44 -11.09 -5.82 8.65
N HIS A 45 -10.54 -4.66 8.93
CA HIS A 45 -11.09 -3.70 9.89
C HIS A 45 -11.62 -2.45 9.17
N VAL A 46 -12.21 -1.51 9.92
CA VAL A 46 -12.85 -0.31 9.38
C VAL A 46 -11.90 0.54 8.51
N GLY A 47 -10.61 0.61 8.85
CA GLY A 47 -9.62 1.33 8.04
C GLY A 47 -9.45 0.70 6.64
N HIS A 48 -9.38 -0.63 6.55
CA HIS A 48 -9.36 -1.34 5.27
C HIS A 48 -10.66 -1.13 4.50
N PHE A 49 -11.82 -1.13 5.18
CA PHE A 49 -13.10 -0.89 4.55
C PHE A 49 -13.18 0.51 3.90
N MET A 50 -12.67 1.54 4.56
CA MET A 50 -12.61 2.89 4.00
C MET A 50 -11.78 2.95 2.71
N ALA A 51 -10.62 2.32 2.70
CA ALA A 51 -9.76 2.22 1.51
C ALA A 51 -10.44 1.44 0.38
N LEU A 52 -11.12 0.34 0.69
CA LEU A 52 -11.90 -0.44 -0.28
C LEU A 52 -13.09 0.35 -0.84
N CYS A 53 -13.76 1.18 -0.04
CA CYS A 53 -14.81 2.07 -0.51
C CYS A 53 -14.28 3.10 -1.52
N LEU A 54 -13.11 3.69 -1.26
CA LEU A 54 -12.44 4.58 -2.20
C LEU A 54 -12.10 3.84 -3.50
N MET A 55 -11.46 2.67 -3.38
CA MET A 55 -11.09 1.83 -4.52
C MET A 55 -12.32 1.46 -5.37
N LYS A 56 -13.42 1.08 -4.72
CA LYS A 56 -14.68 0.74 -5.39
C LYS A 56 -15.26 1.94 -6.15
N ARG A 57 -15.26 3.13 -5.58
CA ARG A 57 -15.74 4.35 -6.25
C ARG A 57 -14.94 4.66 -7.51
N LEU A 58 -13.61 4.58 -7.43
CA LEU A 58 -12.73 4.76 -8.58
C LEU A 58 -12.94 3.67 -9.64
N GLN A 59 -13.15 2.42 -9.23
CA GLN A 59 -13.48 1.32 -10.15
C GLN A 59 -14.82 1.57 -10.86
N MET A 60 -15.86 2.00 -10.13
CA MET A 60 -17.16 2.33 -10.72
C MET A 60 -17.09 3.49 -11.71
N ALA A 61 -16.13 4.39 -11.56
CA ALA A 61 -15.83 5.47 -12.49
C ALA A 61 -14.98 5.01 -13.70
N GLY A 62 -14.73 3.71 -13.85
CA GLY A 62 -14.00 3.12 -14.99
C GLY A 62 -12.49 2.96 -14.79
N ASN A 63 -11.95 3.37 -13.65
CA ASN A 63 -10.52 3.22 -13.36
C ASN A 63 -10.18 1.78 -12.98
N LYS A 64 -8.92 1.38 -13.16
CA LYS A 64 -8.44 0.01 -12.94
C LYS A 64 -7.67 -0.12 -11.62
N PRO A 65 -8.27 -0.71 -10.58
CA PRO A 65 -7.59 -0.93 -9.33
C PRO A 65 -6.66 -2.14 -9.37
N ILE A 66 -5.53 -2.00 -8.68
CA ILE A 66 -4.64 -3.08 -8.28
C ILE A 66 -4.74 -3.21 -6.75
N VAL A 67 -5.25 -4.32 -6.27
CA VAL A 67 -5.23 -4.65 -4.84
C VAL A 67 -3.88 -5.25 -4.51
N LEU A 68 -3.04 -4.51 -3.79
CA LEU A 68 -1.72 -4.95 -3.37
C LEU A 68 -1.80 -5.53 -1.95
N ILE A 69 -1.60 -6.83 -1.82
CA ILE A 69 -1.50 -7.47 -0.51
C ILE A 69 -0.03 -7.50 -0.07
N GLY A 70 0.24 -6.95 1.10
CA GLY A 70 1.57 -6.79 1.67
C GLY A 70 2.09 -8.07 2.36
N GLY A 71 2.12 -9.23 1.69
CA GLY A 71 2.63 -10.47 2.28
C GLY A 71 4.13 -10.42 2.58
N GLY A 72 4.91 -9.68 1.80
CA GLY A 72 6.33 -9.43 2.06
C GLY A 72 6.53 -8.33 3.12
N THR A 73 5.85 -7.18 2.97
CA THR A 73 5.96 -6.07 3.92
C THR A 73 5.43 -6.40 5.32
N ALA A 74 4.44 -7.29 5.44
CA ALA A 74 3.93 -7.77 6.72
C ALA A 74 4.99 -8.55 7.54
N GLN A 75 6.01 -9.09 6.89
CA GLN A 75 7.12 -9.75 7.58
C GLN A 75 8.03 -8.74 8.32
N ILE A 76 8.04 -7.50 7.85
CA ILE A 76 8.78 -6.39 8.46
C ILE A 76 7.89 -5.67 9.49
N GLY A 77 6.67 -5.33 9.09
CA GLY A 77 5.68 -4.60 9.89
C GLY A 77 5.77 -3.09 9.71
N ASP A 78 4.66 -2.49 9.31
CA ASP A 78 4.50 -1.04 9.15
C ASP A 78 4.66 -0.31 10.50
N PRO A 79 5.62 0.63 10.64
CA PRO A 79 5.79 1.43 11.85
C PRO A 79 4.75 2.55 12.02
N SER A 80 3.96 2.86 10.98
CA SER A 80 3.05 4.00 10.96
C SER A 80 1.96 3.91 12.04
N GLY A 81 1.72 5.03 12.74
CA GLY A 81 0.66 5.13 13.75
C GLY A 81 0.86 4.26 14.99
N ARG A 82 2.10 3.81 15.27
CA ARG A 82 2.43 2.99 16.42
C ARG A 82 3.57 3.57 17.23
N THR A 83 3.53 3.28 18.52
CA THR A 83 4.60 3.62 19.47
C THR A 83 5.53 2.44 19.76
N ASP A 84 5.09 1.22 19.48
CA ASP A 84 5.81 -0.02 19.76
C ASP A 84 6.00 -0.85 18.48
N MET A 85 7.06 -1.66 18.43
CA MET A 85 7.33 -2.57 17.33
C MET A 85 6.22 -3.62 17.21
N ARG A 86 5.83 -3.96 15.98
CA ARG A 86 4.89 -5.06 15.75
C ARG A 86 5.51 -6.39 16.17
N GLN A 87 4.68 -7.29 16.71
CA GLN A 87 5.10 -8.69 16.85
C GLN A 87 5.29 -9.31 15.47
N MET A 88 6.40 -9.99 15.29
CA MET A 88 6.68 -10.72 14.05
C MET A 88 5.71 -11.90 13.95
N MET A 89 5.00 -11.98 12.85
CA MET A 89 4.13 -13.11 12.51
C MET A 89 4.95 -14.19 11.78
N THR A 90 4.52 -15.44 11.90
CA THR A 90 5.10 -16.51 11.09
C THR A 90 4.61 -16.39 9.64
N THR A 91 5.39 -16.93 8.70
CA THR A 91 5.02 -16.97 7.28
C THR A 91 3.69 -17.69 7.06
N GLU A 92 3.42 -18.76 7.81
CA GLU A 92 2.15 -19.50 7.75
C GLU A 92 0.96 -18.63 8.15
N THR A 93 1.12 -17.83 9.23
CA THR A 93 0.07 -16.90 9.69
C THR A 93 -0.18 -15.82 8.64
N ILE A 94 0.89 -15.25 8.05
CA ILE A 94 0.76 -14.24 6.99
C ILE A 94 0.03 -14.83 5.78
N ASN A 95 0.42 -16.02 5.31
CA ASN A 95 -0.22 -16.67 4.18
C ASN A 95 -1.69 -16.97 4.43
N HIS A 96 -2.05 -17.42 5.63
CA HIS A 96 -3.44 -17.61 6.03
C HIS A 96 -4.23 -16.28 5.96
N ASN A 97 -3.68 -15.21 6.50
CA ASN A 97 -4.30 -13.88 6.47
C ASN A 97 -4.46 -13.34 5.05
N VAL A 98 -3.46 -13.56 4.16
CA VAL A 98 -3.54 -13.22 2.74
C VAL A 98 -4.76 -13.86 2.08
N GLU A 99 -4.99 -15.15 2.29
CA GLU A 99 -6.14 -15.86 1.72
C GLU A 99 -7.48 -15.35 2.32
N CYS A 100 -7.49 -15.03 3.61
CA CYS A 100 -8.65 -14.40 4.24
C CYS A 100 -8.96 -13.02 3.64
N PHE A 101 -7.95 -12.19 3.39
CA PHE A 101 -8.10 -10.88 2.76
C PHE A 101 -8.61 -11.00 1.32
N LYS A 102 -8.02 -11.87 0.50
CA LYS A 102 -8.48 -12.14 -0.87
C LYS A 102 -9.98 -12.45 -0.91
N LYS A 103 -10.43 -13.36 -0.05
CA LYS A 103 -11.83 -13.77 0.05
C LYS A 103 -12.76 -12.62 0.45
N GLN A 104 -12.33 -11.78 1.39
CA GLN A 104 -13.15 -10.65 1.87
C GLN A 104 -13.18 -9.52 0.85
N MET A 105 -12.05 -9.15 0.25
CA MET A 105 -11.93 -8.07 -0.75
C MET A 105 -12.69 -8.37 -2.02
N SER A 106 -12.79 -9.64 -2.43
CA SER A 106 -13.57 -10.05 -3.60
C SER A 106 -15.08 -9.77 -3.48
N ARG A 107 -15.57 -9.44 -2.28
CA ARG A 107 -16.96 -8.99 -2.09
C ARG A 107 -17.17 -7.51 -2.43
N PHE A 108 -16.11 -6.73 -2.47
CA PHE A 108 -16.16 -5.28 -2.70
C PHE A 108 -15.66 -4.91 -4.10
N ILE A 109 -14.54 -5.50 -4.51
CA ILE A 109 -13.85 -5.19 -5.76
C ILE A 109 -14.20 -6.24 -6.80
N ASP A 110 -14.47 -5.79 -8.01
CA ASP A 110 -14.76 -6.66 -9.16
C ASP A 110 -13.45 -7.05 -9.84
N PHE A 111 -13.08 -8.31 -9.72
CA PHE A 111 -11.88 -8.91 -10.32
C PHE A 111 -12.16 -9.63 -11.66
N GLY A 112 -13.28 -9.32 -12.30
CA GLY A 112 -13.56 -9.81 -13.65
C GLY A 112 -12.51 -9.42 -14.68
N GLU A 113 -12.54 -10.04 -15.83
CA GLU A 113 -11.58 -9.80 -16.92
C GLU A 113 -11.46 -8.30 -17.24
N GLY A 114 -10.22 -7.79 -17.24
CA GLY A 114 -9.90 -6.39 -17.54
C GLY A 114 -10.32 -5.35 -16.48
N LYS A 115 -10.84 -5.77 -15.30
CA LYS A 115 -11.34 -4.84 -14.28
C LYS A 115 -10.34 -4.55 -13.17
N ALA A 116 -10.07 -5.50 -12.32
CA ALA A 116 -9.07 -5.35 -11.24
C ALA A 116 -8.14 -6.56 -11.22
N ILE A 117 -6.95 -6.37 -10.69
CA ILE A 117 -6.03 -7.45 -10.35
C ILE A 117 -5.71 -7.44 -8.87
N MET A 118 -5.37 -8.59 -8.33
CA MET A 118 -4.88 -8.74 -6.98
C MET A 118 -3.48 -9.33 -7.04
N VAL A 119 -2.55 -8.72 -6.33
CA VAL A 119 -1.14 -9.09 -6.29
C VAL A 119 -0.65 -9.19 -4.85
N ASN A 120 0.40 -9.97 -4.64
CA ASN A 120 1.05 -10.11 -3.35
C ASN A 120 2.51 -9.67 -3.48
N ASN A 121 2.93 -8.66 -2.73
CA ASN A 121 4.31 -8.18 -2.82
C ASN A 121 5.36 -9.19 -2.31
N ALA A 122 4.95 -10.26 -1.66
CA ALA A 122 5.84 -11.38 -1.36
C ALA A 122 6.41 -12.02 -2.65
N ASP A 123 5.65 -11.99 -3.76
CA ASP A 123 6.03 -12.62 -5.02
C ASP A 123 7.29 -11.99 -5.65
N TRP A 124 7.67 -10.78 -5.24
CA TRP A 124 8.89 -10.11 -5.70
C TRP A 124 9.82 -9.69 -4.56
N LEU A 125 9.32 -9.26 -3.41
CA LEU A 125 10.16 -8.79 -2.31
C LEU A 125 10.99 -9.91 -1.68
N MET A 126 10.46 -11.14 -1.66
CA MET A 126 11.14 -12.28 -1.01
C MET A 126 12.32 -12.81 -1.82
N ASP A 127 12.35 -12.56 -3.12
CA ASP A 127 13.40 -13.02 -4.02
C ASP A 127 14.50 -11.97 -4.27
N LEU A 128 14.35 -10.76 -3.66
CA LEU A 128 15.32 -9.68 -3.84
C LEU A 128 16.67 -9.99 -3.19
N ASN A 129 17.74 -9.79 -3.94
CA ASN A 129 19.09 -9.82 -3.38
C ASN A 129 19.33 -8.54 -2.58
N TYR A 130 19.70 -8.69 -1.31
CA TYR A 130 19.90 -7.56 -0.40
C TYR A 130 20.95 -6.55 -0.88
N VAL A 131 22.08 -7.04 -1.42
CA VAL A 131 23.15 -6.16 -1.90
C VAL A 131 22.72 -5.38 -3.14
N ASP A 132 22.00 -6.03 -4.04
CA ASP A 132 21.49 -5.37 -5.26
C ASP A 132 20.46 -4.30 -4.91
N VAL A 133 19.54 -4.58 -3.99
CA VAL A 133 18.58 -3.58 -3.47
C VAL A 133 19.28 -2.39 -2.84
N LEU A 134 20.34 -2.61 -2.04
CA LEU A 134 21.11 -1.49 -1.46
C LEU A 134 21.79 -0.65 -2.53
N ARG A 135 22.33 -1.26 -3.58
CA ARG A 135 23.04 -0.54 -4.65
C ARG A 135 22.09 0.21 -5.59
N GLU A 136 21.01 -0.43 -5.99
CA GLU A 136 20.11 0.08 -7.04
C GLU A 136 19.00 0.95 -6.48
N VAL A 137 18.44 0.57 -5.35
CA VAL A 137 17.30 1.26 -4.73
C VAL A 137 17.77 2.13 -3.57
N GLY A 138 18.55 1.56 -2.65
CA GLY A 138 19.01 2.26 -1.44
C GLY A 138 19.81 3.51 -1.72
N ALA A 139 20.55 3.55 -2.85
CA ALA A 139 21.31 4.73 -3.27
C ALA A 139 20.43 5.98 -3.52
N HIS A 140 19.13 5.81 -3.77
CA HIS A 140 18.18 6.90 -3.99
C HIS A 140 17.51 7.40 -2.70
N PHE A 141 17.77 6.75 -1.56
CA PHE A 141 17.19 7.11 -0.27
C PHE A 141 18.19 7.85 0.61
N SER A 142 17.79 9.03 1.10
CA SER A 142 18.56 9.76 2.09
C SER A 142 18.05 9.43 3.48
N VAL A 143 18.90 8.84 4.32
CA VAL A 143 18.57 8.52 5.72
C VAL A 143 18.06 9.74 6.47
N ASN A 144 18.72 10.90 6.30
CA ASN A 144 18.30 12.14 6.95
C ASN A 144 16.88 12.54 6.54
N ARG A 145 16.53 12.40 5.25
CA ARG A 145 15.19 12.67 4.75
C ARG A 145 14.16 11.66 5.27
N MET A 146 14.51 10.37 5.28
CA MET A 146 13.64 9.33 5.81
C MET A 146 13.28 9.57 7.27
N LEU A 147 14.26 9.95 8.10
CA LEU A 147 14.05 10.22 9.53
C LEU A 147 13.14 11.44 9.79
N THR A 148 12.88 12.31 8.80
CA THR A 148 11.91 13.39 8.93
C THR A 148 10.47 12.95 8.71
N ALA A 149 10.24 11.74 8.21
CA ALA A 149 8.90 11.21 7.97
C ALA A 149 8.15 10.99 9.29
N GLU A 150 6.85 11.32 9.30
CA GLU A 150 6.03 11.26 10.52
C GLU A 150 5.95 9.85 11.11
N CYS A 151 5.93 8.82 10.28
CA CYS A 151 5.92 7.43 10.70
C CYS A 151 7.16 7.04 11.54
N TYR A 152 8.31 7.69 11.33
CA TYR A 152 9.53 7.42 12.10
C TYR A 152 9.68 8.31 13.33
N LYS A 153 9.19 9.56 13.31
CA LYS A 153 9.34 10.48 14.45
C LYS A 153 8.81 9.89 15.75
N GLN A 154 7.62 9.31 15.73
CA GLN A 154 7.01 8.69 16.91
C GLN A 154 7.77 7.47 17.40
N ARG A 155 8.40 6.72 16.47
CA ARG A 155 9.19 5.54 16.81
C ARG A 155 10.58 5.88 17.34
N MET A 156 11.18 6.99 16.89
CA MET A 156 12.52 7.40 17.32
C MET A 156 12.62 7.61 18.84
N GLU A 157 11.57 8.09 19.48
CA GLU A 157 11.53 8.31 20.93
C GLU A 157 11.68 7.00 21.74
N LYS A 158 11.16 5.88 21.18
CA LYS A 158 11.20 4.55 21.83
C LYS A 158 12.23 3.59 21.23
N GLY A 159 12.95 4.03 20.22
CA GLY A 159 13.91 3.23 19.48
C GLY A 159 13.31 2.62 18.20
N LEU A 160 13.71 3.18 17.05
CA LEU A 160 13.38 2.66 15.72
C LEU A 160 14.37 1.55 15.36
N SER A 161 13.88 0.33 15.12
CA SER A 161 14.74 -0.76 14.65
C SER A 161 15.14 -0.59 13.19
N PHE A 162 16.29 -1.17 12.80
CA PHE A 162 16.73 -1.17 11.40
C PHE A 162 15.72 -1.92 10.50
N LEU A 163 15.07 -2.96 11.03
CA LEU A 163 14.01 -3.68 10.33
C LEU A 163 12.85 -2.74 9.95
N GLU A 164 12.29 -2.01 10.92
CA GLU A 164 11.21 -1.06 10.69
C GLU A 164 11.62 0.10 9.77
N PHE A 165 12.88 0.53 9.87
CA PHE A 165 13.42 1.59 9.01
C PHE A 165 13.43 1.19 7.53
N ASN A 166 13.62 -0.08 7.21
CA ASN A 166 13.61 -0.58 5.84
C ASN A 166 12.18 -0.70 5.26
N TYR A 167 11.13 -0.64 6.06
CA TYR A 167 9.73 -0.74 5.56
C TYR A 167 9.45 0.29 4.45
N MET A 168 9.87 1.54 4.63
CA MET A 168 9.66 2.60 3.61
C MET A 168 10.34 2.27 2.27
N ILE A 169 11.52 1.67 2.29
CA ILE A 169 12.24 1.28 1.08
C ILE A 169 11.47 0.17 0.35
N MET A 170 11.02 -0.85 1.09
CA MET A 170 10.24 -1.95 0.54
C MET A 170 8.91 -1.50 -0.05
N GLN A 171 8.19 -0.62 0.67
CA GLN A 171 6.94 -0.04 0.17
C GLN A 171 7.15 0.83 -1.09
N SER A 172 8.28 1.54 -1.16
CA SER A 172 8.62 2.33 -2.34
C SER A 172 8.97 1.45 -3.54
N TYR A 173 9.55 0.27 -3.30
CA TYR A 173 9.84 -0.71 -4.35
C TYR A 173 8.56 -1.22 -5.02
N ASP A 174 7.48 -1.43 -4.26
CA ASP A 174 6.17 -1.79 -4.81
C ASP A 174 5.70 -0.76 -5.85
N CYS A 175 5.90 0.53 -5.57
CA CYS A 175 5.52 1.61 -6.47
C CYS A 175 6.31 1.54 -7.79
N LEU A 176 7.62 1.30 -7.74
CA LEU A 176 8.47 1.20 -8.94
C LEU A 176 8.02 0.07 -9.86
N LEU A 177 7.60 -1.06 -9.31
CA LEU A 177 7.20 -2.23 -10.09
C LEU A 177 5.95 -1.99 -10.96
N TYR A 178 5.03 -1.11 -10.52
CA TYR A 178 3.76 -0.84 -11.19
C TYR A 178 3.71 0.49 -11.96
N THR A 179 4.72 1.32 -11.83
CA THR A 179 4.78 2.63 -12.49
C THR A 179 5.83 2.71 -13.60
N SER A 180 6.65 1.67 -13.75
CA SER A 180 7.70 1.56 -14.78
C SER A 180 7.27 0.75 -15.99
#